data_44508e0a1b80060a426f5a037b8d0572
#
_entry.id   44508e0a1b80060a426f5a037b8d0572
#
_cell.length_a   1.000
_cell.length_b   1.000
_cell.length_c   1.000
_cell.angle_alpha   90.00
_cell.angle_beta   90.00
_cell.angle_gamma   90.00
#
_symmetry.space_group_name_H-M   'P 1'
#
loop_
_entity.id
_entity.type
_entity.pdbx_description
1 polymer ?
#
loop_
_entity_poly.entity_id
_entity_poly.type
_entity_poly.pdbx_seq_one_letter_code
_entity_poly.pdbx_strand_id
1 'polypeptide(L)'
;MSDIKIALLIFFIYNYSMRIESVQNKKIKEFVKLHTKKGRDEKNLFIVEGHHLIQEALQSSCLKELFILETVQNPFSFPAIECTQSVINKLSNQISNAKMIGVCEKQKNSEKKKKKVIFLDEIQDPGNMGTIIRTAHSFGIEAIYCSKNCVDVYNPKTIQASQGALFHIPVYYCDLYQMVSSYRKDNMKIFATALHQKSIFLQDVSIPDCYGIVFGNEGSGIHQELIEQCDECIKIEMATFESLNVAIAASICMYTFQYQKR
;
A
#
# COMPACT_ATOMS: atom_id res chain seq x y z
N MET A 1 -12.25 -25.94 -38.87
CA MET A 1 -11.40 -26.91 -38.11
C MET A 1 -10.32 -26.29 -37.23
N SER A 2 -10.01 -24.99 -37.35
CA SER A 2 -9.02 -24.28 -36.52
C SER A 2 -9.57 -23.90 -35.14
N ASP A 3 -10.80 -23.42 -35.07
CA ASP A 3 -11.38 -22.84 -33.83
C ASP A 3 -11.69 -23.90 -32.73
N ILE A 4 -12.04 -25.11 -33.15
CA ILE A 4 -12.27 -26.23 -32.23
C ILE A 4 -10.95 -26.72 -31.63
N LYS A 5 -9.85 -26.72 -32.42
CA LYS A 5 -8.52 -27.06 -31.89
C LYS A 5 -7.97 -26.02 -30.95
N ILE A 6 -8.23 -24.74 -31.21
CA ILE A 6 -7.85 -23.65 -30.32
C ILE A 6 -8.68 -23.68 -29.03
N ALA A 7 -9.99 -23.89 -29.13
CA ALA A 7 -10.87 -24.04 -27.96
C ALA A 7 -10.49 -25.28 -27.11
N LEU A 8 -10.16 -26.42 -27.75
CA LEU A 8 -9.66 -27.61 -27.07
C LEU A 8 -8.27 -27.40 -26.47
N LEU A 9 -7.38 -26.69 -27.14
CA LEU A 9 -6.05 -26.35 -26.61
C LEU A 9 -6.17 -25.39 -25.39
N ILE A 10 -7.04 -24.40 -25.49
CA ILE A 10 -7.37 -23.49 -24.38
C ILE A 10 -8.01 -24.29 -23.23
N PHE A 11 -8.98 -25.17 -23.52
CA PHE A 11 -9.60 -26.04 -22.54
C PHE A 11 -8.59 -27.02 -21.88
N PHE A 12 -7.65 -27.57 -22.64
CA PHE A 12 -6.57 -28.43 -22.12
C PHE A 12 -5.54 -27.62 -21.31
N ILE A 13 -5.18 -26.42 -21.72
CA ILE A 13 -4.29 -25.53 -20.96
C ILE A 13 -4.95 -25.06 -19.67
N TYR A 14 -6.25 -24.78 -19.68
CA TYR A 14 -7.03 -24.41 -18.48
C TYR A 14 -7.30 -25.58 -17.52
N ASN A 15 -7.33 -26.82 -18.02
CA ASN A 15 -7.58 -28.00 -17.17
C ASN A 15 -6.30 -28.73 -16.72
N TYR A 16 -5.10 -28.28 -17.13
CA TYR A 16 -3.88 -28.79 -16.51
C TYR A 16 -3.65 -28.05 -15.19
N SER A 17 -4.40 -28.49 -14.16
CA SER A 17 -4.16 -28.05 -12.79
C SER A 17 -2.72 -28.46 -12.42
N MET A 18 -1.81 -27.48 -12.44
CA MET A 18 -0.44 -27.72 -11.97
C MET A 18 -0.52 -27.95 -10.46
N ARG A 19 -0.05 -29.10 -10.00
CA ARG A 19 -0.03 -29.47 -8.58
C ARG A 19 1.38 -29.44 -8.03
N ILE A 20 1.55 -28.82 -6.85
CA ILE A 20 2.81 -28.80 -6.12
C ILE A 20 2.60 -29.36 -4.72
N GLU A 21 3.27 -30.47 -4.43
CA GLU A 21 3.15 -31.18 -3.15
C GLU A 21 4.37 -30.95 -2.23
N SER A 22 5.52 -30.66 -2.81
CA SER A 22 6.78 -30.55 -2.07
C SER A 22 7.19 -29.11 -1.77
N VAL A 23 7.46 -28.81 -0.53
CA VAL A 23 8.08 -27.54 -0.08
C VAL A 23 9.51 -27.35 -0.66
N GLN A 24 10.11 -28.42 -1.20
CA GLN A 24 11.44 -28.39 -1.85
C GLN A 24 11.35 -27.96 -3.32
N ASN A 25 10.15 -27.80 -3.89
CA ASN A 25 9.96 -27.33 -5.24
C ASN A 25 10.71 -26.00 -5.47
N LYS A 26 11.41 -25.88 -6.60
CA LYS A 26 12.20 -24.69 -6.93
C LYS A 26 11.39 -23.41 -6.92
N LYS A 27 10.16 -23.43 -7.46
CA LYS A 27 9.25 -22.27 -7.48
C LYS A 27 8.87 -21.82 -6.06
N ILE A 28 8.57 -22.77 -5.17
CA ILE A 28 8.24 -22.47 -3.76
C ILE A 28 9.44 -21.83 -3.05
N LYS A 29 10.64 -22.40 -3.21
CA LYS A 29 11.88 -21.82 -2.63
C LYS A 29 12.14 -20.40 -3.13
N GLU A 30 11.85 -20.12 -4.38
CA GLU A 30 11.98 -18.78 -4.95
C GLU A 30 10.99 -17.79 -4.35
N PHE A 31 9.73 -18.17 -4.14
CA PHE A 31 8.73 -17.27 -3.58
C PHE A 31 8.84 -17.10 -2.06
N VAL A 32 9.37 -18.07 -1.34
CA VAL A 32 9.70 -17.90 0.10
C VAL A 32 10.71 -16.76 0.33
N LYS A 33 11.57 -16.43 -0.65
CA LYS A 33 12.47 -15.27 -0.55
C LYS A 33 11.71 -13.95 -0.41
N LEU A 34 10.45 -13.87 -0.88
CA LEU A 34 9.58 -12.69 -0.78
C LEU A 34 9.15 -12.37 0.68
N HIS A 35 9.41 -13.28 1.62
CA HIS A 35 9.23 -12.98 3.04
C HIS A 35 10.15 -11.86 3.53
N THR A 36 11.28 -11.63 2.88
CA THR A 36 12.21 -10.55 3.19
C THR A 36 12.04 -9.36 2.24
N LYS A 37 12.31 -8.14 2.74
CA LYS A 37 12.32 -6.93 1.89
C LYS A 37 13.28 -7.10 0.72
N LYS A 38 14.50 -7.60 0.99
CA LYS A 38 15.52 -7.85 -0.04
C LYS A 38 14.99 -8.74 -1.17
N GLY A 39 14.35 -9.86 -0.83
CA GLY A 39 13.80 -10.78 -1.84
C GLY A 39 12.66 -10.13 -2.64
N ARG A 40 11.81 -9.30 -2.01
CA ARG A 40 10.78 -8.53 -2.71
C ARG A 40 11.36 -7.50 -3.68
N ASP A 41 12.43 -6.81 -3.27
CA ASP A 41 13.08 -5.80 -4.10
C ASP A 41 13.82 -6.43 -5.30
N GLU A 42 14.57 -7.51 -5.06
CA GLU A 42 15.30 -8.24 -6.12
C GLU A 42 14.38 -8.81 -7.20
N LYS A 43 13.18 -9.29 -6.81
CA LYS A 43 12.23 -9.93 -7.73
C LYS A 43 11.16 -8.99 -8.26
N ASN A 44 11.03 -7.81 -7.69
CA ASN A 44 9.91 -6.89 -7.92
C ASN A 44 8.53 -7.54 -7.68
N LEU A 45 8.46 -8.47 -6.72
CA LEU A 45 7.27 -9.24 -6.37
C LEU A 45 6.97 -9.14 -4.88
N PHE A 46 5.73 -9.43 -4.51
CA PHE A 46 5.28 -9.57 -3.11
C PHE A 46 4.16 -10.61 -3.00
N ILE A 47 3.86 -11.02 -1.76
CA ILE A 47 2.85 -12.03 -1.45
C ILE A 47 1.62 -11.35 -0.84
N VAL A 48 0.45 -11.83 -1.24
CA VAL A 48 -0.85 -11.52 -0.63
C VAL A 48 -1.55 -12.79 -0.20
N GLU A 49 -2.34 -12.72 0.87
CA GLU A 49 -3.02 -13.87 1.45
C GLU A 49 -4.51 -13.61 1.62
N GLY A 50 -5.31 -14.60 1.26
CA GLY A 50 -6.76 -14.58 1.42
C GLY A 50 -7.52 -14.02 0.22
N HIS A 51 -8.81 -14.36 0.18
CA HIS A 51 -9.70 -14.12 -0.96
C HIS A 51 -9.75 -12.64 -1.36
N HIS A 52 -9.98 -11.75 -0.39
CA HIS A 52 -10.17 -10.33 -0.67
C HIS A 52 -8.93 -9.68 -1.33
N LEU A 53 -7.74 -9.86 -0.75
CA LEU A 53 -6.52 -9.28 -1.31
C LEU A 53 -6.14 -9.85 -2.68
N ILE A 54 -6.43 -11.14 -2.92
CA ILE A 54 -6.22 -11.77 -4.23
C ILE A 54 -7.19 -11.20 -5.26
N GLN A 55 -8.44 -10.94 -4.89
CA GLN A 55 -9.42 -10.30 -5.77
C GLN A 55 -9.00 -8.87 -6.15
N GLU A 56 -8.55 -8.07 -5.19
CA GLU A 56 -8.01 -6.73 -5.44
C GLU A 56 -6.78 -6.76 -6.36
N ALA A 57 -5.86 -7.71 -6.12
CA ALA A 57 -4.69 -7.94 -6.96
C ALA A 57 -5.06 -8.33 -8.40
N LEU A 58 -6.11 -9.12 -8.58
CA LEU A 58 -6.61 -9.52 -9.88
C LEU A 58 -7.23 -8.33 -10.63
N GLN A 59 -8.07 -7.54 -9.96
CA GLN A 59 -8.70 -6.35 -10.54
C GLN A 59 -7.67 -5.30 -10.96
N SER A 60 -6.59 -5.15 -10.20
CA SER A 60 -5.48 -4.24 -10.53
C SER A 60 -4.48 -4.81 -11.55
N SER A 61 -4.72 -6.04 -12.06
CA SER A 61 -3.84 -6.73 -13.02
C SER A 61 -2.41 -6.98 -12.54
N CYS A 62 -2.15 -6.95 -11.24
CA CYS A 62 -0.82 -7.20 -10.68
C CYS A 62 -0.58 -8.65 -10.26
N LEU A 63 -1.63 -9.48 -10.19
CA LEU A 63 -1.52 -10.90 -9.86
C LEU A 63 -0.73 -11.66 -10.95
N LYS A 64 0.31 -12.38 -10.56
CA LYS A 64 1.17 -13.18 -11.46
C LYS A 64 0.99 -14.69 -11.26
N GLU A 65 0.83 -15.12 -10.02
CA GLU A 65 0.65 -16.52 -9.66
C GLU A 65 -0.41 -16.64 -8.57
N LEU A 66 -1.20 -17.68 -8.63
CA LEU A 66 -2.18 -18.04 -7.62
C LEU A 66 -1.93 -19.46 -7.14
N PHE A 67 -1.78 -19.64 -5.84
CA PHE A 67 -1.65 -20.91 -5.15
C PHE A 67 -2.89 -21.13 -4.30
N ILE A 68 -3.54 -22.30 -4.44
CA ILE A 68 -4.72 -22.65 -3.65
C ILE A 68 -4.51 -23.99 -2.98
N LEU A 69 -5.10 -24.16 -1.81
CA LEU A 69 -5.15 -25.45 -1.13
C LEU A 69 -5.98 -26.43 -1.98
N GLU A 70 -5.48 -27.65 -2.20
CA GLU A 70 -6.11 -28.70 -3.02
C GLU A 70 -7.57 -29.04 -2.64
N THR A 71 -7.98 -28.73 -1.40
CA THR A 71 -9.36 -28.93 -0.91
C THR A 71 -10.27 -27.74 -1.16
N VAL A 72 -9.78 -26.68 -1.81
CA VAL A 72 -10.52 -25.43 -2.04
C VAL A 72 -10.78 -25.25 -3.53
N GLN A 73 -12.02 -25.05 -3.91
CA GLN A 73 -12.36 -24.69 -5.27
C GLN A 73 -11.83 -23.29 -5.62
N ASN A 74 -11.24 -23.15 -6.78
CA ASN A 74 -10.77 -21.84 -7.27
C ASN A 74 -11.96 -20.91 -7.57
N PRO A 75 -12.12 -19.79 -6.84
CA PRO A 75 -13.23 -18.87 -7.06
C PRO A 75 -12.95 -17.82 -8.13
N PHE A 76 -11.75 -17.80 -8.71
CA PHE A 76 -11.30 -16.77 -9.63
C PHE A 76 -11.18 -17.28 -11.06
N SER A 77 -11.46 -16.42 -12.04
CA SER A 77 -11.16 -16.69 -13.45
C SER A 77 -9.66 -16.47 -13.76
N PHE A 78 -8.80 -17.05 -12.93
CA PHE A 78 -7.35 -16.98 -13.04
C PHE A 78 -6.75 -18.37 -12.79
N PRO A 79 -5.78 -18.83 -13.58
CA PRO A 79 -5.17 -20.14 -13.39
C PRO A 79 -4.56 -20.28 -12.00
N ALA A 80 -4.86 -21.36 -11.32
CA ALA A 80 -4.34 -21.63 -9.98
C ALA A 80 -3.48 -22.89 -9.95
N ILE A 81 -2.49 -22.88 -9.08
CA ILE A 81 -1.64 -24.01 -8.76
C ILE A 81 -2.20 -24.65 -7.49
N GLU A 82 -2.65 -25.90 -7.59
CA GLU A 82 -3.10 -26.66 -6.43
C GLU A 82 -1.92 -27.08 -5.55
N CYS A 83 -2.07 -26.91 -4.25
CA CYS A 83 -1.00 -27.13 -3.28
C CYS A 83 -1.49 -27.92 -2.07
N THR A 84 -0.59 -28.70 -1.49
CA THR A 84 -0.81 -29.28 -0.15
C THR A 84 -0.76 -28.21 0.92
N GLN A 85 -1.33 -28.48 2.09
CA GLN A 85 -1.30 -27.55 3.23
C GLN A 85 0.12 -27.18 3.65
N SER A 86 1.08 -28.11 3.57
CA SER A 86 2.48 -27.85 3.88
C SER A 86 3.12 -26.81 2.95
N VAL A 87 2.76 -26.82 1.66
CA VAL A 87 3.24 -25.84 0.67
C VAL A 87 2.59 -24.49 0.92
N ILE A 88 1.27 -24.42 1.15
CA ILE A 88 0.57 -23.18 1.49
C ILE A 88 1.18 -22.56 2.75
N ASN A 89 1.38 -23.34 3.82
CA ASN A 89 2.00 -22.86 5.07
C ASN A 89 3.43 -22.36 4.85
N LYS A 90 4.18 -22.95 3.92
CA LYS A 90 5.54 -22.51 3.58
C LYS A 90 5.56 -21.19 2.84
N LEU A 91 4.56 -20.90 2.01
CA LEU A 91 4.41 -19.65 1.29
C LEU A 91 3.80 -18.53 2.15
N SER A 92 3.00 -18.88 3.15
CA SER A 92 2.36 -17.92 4.05
C SER A 92 3.38 -17.22 4.94
N ASN A 93 3.16 -15.93 5.16
CA ASN A 93 3.85 -15.09 6.15
C ASN A 93 3.07 -14.99 7.47
N GLN A 94 1.86 -15.50 7.52
CA GLN A 94 0.97 -15.42 8.68
C GLN A 94 0.88 -16.77 9.41
N ILE A 95 0.55 -16.71 10.69
CA ILE A 95 0.37 -17.91 11.51
C ILE A 95 -1.02 -18.57 11.24
N SER A 96 -1.89 -17.89 10.52
CA SER A 96 -3.25 -18.36 10.21
C SER A 96 -3.26 -19.39 9.07
N ASN A 97 -4.27 -20.28 9.09
CA ASN A 97 -4.52 -21.28 8.05
C ASN A 97 -4.92 -20.62 6.71
N ALA A 98 -3.99 -19.98 6.05
CA ALA A 98 -4.21 -19.46 4.70
C ALA A 98 -4.61 -20.61 3.78
N LYS A 99 -5.60 -20.38 2.93
CA LYS A 99 -6.07 -21.36 1.93
C LYS A 99 -5.69 -20.95 0.52
N MET A 100 -5.34 -19.69 0.35
CA MET A 100 -5.01 -19.09 -0.95
C MET A 100 -3.89 -18.06 -0.78
N ILE A 101 -2.95 -18.07 -1.71
CA ILE A 101 -1.80 -17.15 -1.74
C ILE A 101 -1.63 -16.63 -3.16
N GLY A 102 -1.58 -15.32 -3.30
CA GLY A 102 -1.24 -14.64 -4.54
C GLY A 102 0.20 -14.13 -4.53
N VAL A 103 0.89 -14.26 -5.64
CA VAL A 103 2.15 -13.58 -5.90
C VAL A 103 1.88 -12.46 -6.87
N CYS A 104 2.21 -11.23 -6.49
CA CYS A 104 1.89 -10.01 -7.20
C CYS A 104 3.15 -9.27 -7.63
N GLU A 105 3.09 -8.58 -8.76
CA GLU A 105 4.11 -7.63 -9.18
C GLU A 105 3.92 -6.29 -8.49
N LYS A 106 4.99 -5.65 -8.04
CA LYS A 106 4.94 -4.30 -7.49
C LYS A 106 4.45 -3.31 -8.54
N GLN A 107 3.71 -2.30 -8.11
CA GLN A 107 3.21 -1.26 -9.02
C GLN A 107 4.35 -0.52 -9.71
N LYS A 108 4.13 -0.19 -10.99
CA LYS A 108 5.03 0.70 -11.75
C LYS A 108 4.71 2.14 -11.39
N ASN A 109 5.75 2.93 -11.20
CA ASN A 109 5.61 4.34 -10.92
C ASN A 109 5.02 5.10 -12.12
N SER A 110 4.12 6.05 -11.83
CA SER A 110 3.59 7.01 -12.81
C SER A 110 4.28 8.36 -12.59
N GLU A 111 4.85 8.94 -13.62
CA GLU A 111 5.59 10.23 -13.54
C GLU A 111 4.67 11.46 -13.46
N LYS A 112 3.35 11.30 -13.56
CA LYS A 112 2.42 12.44 -13.55
C LYS A 112 2.28 13.03 -12.15
N LYS A 113 2.55 14.33 -12.01
CA LYS A 113 2.27 15.09 -10.79
C LYS A 113 0.79 15.03 -10.43
N LYS A 114 0.51 14.99 -9.16
CA LYS A 114 -0.81 14.81 -8.56
C LYS A 114 -1.25 16.09 -7.85
N LYS A 115 -2.55 16.29 -7.72
CA LYS A 115 -3.13 17.49 -7.08
C LYS A 115 -3.32 17.34 -5.57
N LYS A 116 -3.59 16.13 -5.11
CA LYS A 116 -3.84 15.83 -3.69
C LYS A 116 -2.87 14.74 -3.25
N VAL A 117 -1.89 15.09 -2.45
CA VAL A 117 -0.82 14.18 -2.06
C VAL A 117 -0.57 14.20 -0.55
N ILE A 118 -0.01 13.13 -0.04
CA ILE A 118 0.54 13.11 1.32
C ILE A 118 2.01 12.73 1.30
N PHE A 119 2.74 13.25 2.27
CA PHE A 119 4.14 12.99 2.50
C PHE A 119 4.27 12.33 3.88
N LEU A 120 4.96 11.21 3.94
CA LEU A 120 5.14 10.41 5.15
C LEU A 120 6.61 10.42 5.57
N ASP A 121 6.89 11.09 6.68
CA ASP A 121 8.24 11.25 7.20
C ASP A 121 8.49 10.23 8.30
N GLU A 122 9.22 9.16 7.95
CA GLU A 122 9.68 8.08 8.85
C GLU A 122 8.56 7.32 9.58
N ILE A 123 7.43 7.06 8.94
CA ILE A 123 6.40 6.18 9.51
C ILE A 123 6.96 4.77 9.65
N GLN A 124 7.04 4.24 10.89
CA GLN A 124 7.70 2.99 11.23
C GLN A 124 6.75 1.81 11.46
N ASP A 125 5.55 2.06 11.99
CA ASP A 125 4.58 1.00 12.25
C ASP A 125 3.85 0.55 10.98
N PRO A 126 3.91 -0.75 10.63
CA PRO A 126 3.25 -1.26 9.43
C PRO A 126 1.71 -1.20 9.47
N GLY A 127 1.12 -1.21 10.66
CA GLY A 127 -0.33 -1.05 10.85
C GLY A 127 -0.76 0.38 10.56
N ASN A 128 -0.02 1.38 11.07
CA ASN A 128 -0.24 2.79 10.76
C ASN A 128 -0.07 3.05 9.27
N MET A 129 1.01 2.56 8.67
CA MET A 129 1.25 2.71 7.23
C MET A 129 0.08 2.15 6.40
N GLY A 130 -0.37 0.94 6.70
CA GLY A 130 -1.48 0.32 5.97
C GLY A 130 -2.80 1.08 6.17
N THR A 131 -3.08 1.55 7.38
CA THR A 131 -4.25 2.36 7.70
C THR A 131 -4.23 3.70 6.97
N ILE A 132 -3.07 4.36 6.91
CA ILE A 132 -2.90 5.61 6.16
C ILE A 132 -3.15 5.38 4.66
N ILE A 133 -2.58 4.31 4.06
CA ILE A 133 -2.80 3.97 2.65
C ILE A 133 -4.30 3.75 2.36
N ARG A 134 -4.98 2.99 3.23
CA ARG A 134 -6.42 2.72 3.10
C ARG A 134 -7.24 4.00 3.16
N THR A 135 -6.96 4.85 4.13
CA THR A 135 -7.66 6.12 4.34
C THR A 135 -7.37 7.10 3.21
N ALA A 136 -6.12 7.19 2.75
CA ALA A 136 -5.71 8.05 1.64
C ALA A 136 -6.48 7.71 0.35
N HIS A 137 -6.57 6.43 0.01
CA HIS A 137 -7.38 5.99 -1.13
C HIS A 137 -8.87 6.34 -0.94
N SER A 138 -9.42 6.09 0.26
CA SER A 138 -10.84 6.35 0.56
C SER A 138 -11.21 7.83 0.48
N PHE A 139 -10.29 8.74 0.78
CA PHE A 139 -10.54 10.19 0.76
C PHE A 139 -9.94 10.90 -0.47
N GLY A 140 -9.64 10.13 -1.53
CA GLY A 140 -9.28 10.70 -2.83
C GLY A 140 -7.90 11.34 -2.89
N ILE A 141 -6.97 10.92 -2.03
CA ILE A 141 -5.54 11.23 -2.19
C ILE A 141 -5.05 10.48 -3.43
N GLU A 142 -4.29 11.16 -4.27
CA GLU A 142 -3.86 10.67 -5.57
C GLU A 142 -2.47 10.00 -5.54
N ALA A 143 -1.65 10.33 -4.54
CA ALA A 143 -0.34 9.69 -4.33
C ALA A 143 0.16 9.85 -2.89
N ILE A 144 1.02 8.92 -2.48
CA ILE A 144 1.73 8.93 -1.21
C ILE A 144 3.23 8.96 -1.48
N TYR A 145 3.94 9.89 -0.86
CA TYR A 145 5.40 10.01 -0.90
C TYR A 145 5.98 9.67 0.47
N CYS A 146 6.82 8.66 0.53
CA CYS A 146 7.44 8.19 1.76
C CYS A 146 8.92 8.54 1.78
N SER A 147 9.45 8.95 2.92
CA SER A 147 10.90 8.99 3.14
C SER A 147 11.47 7.57 3.04
N LYS A 148 12.79 7.47 2.75
CA LYS A 148 13.47 6.18 2.59
C LYS A 148 13.44 5.32 3.86
N ASN A 149 13.27 5.96 5.01
CA ASN A 149 13.23 5.31 6.32
C ASN A 149 11.82 4.83 6.72
N CYS A 150 10.78 5.09 5.94
CA CYS A 150 9.47 4.50 6.20
C CYS A 150 9.50 2.98 6.09
N VAL A 151 8.61 2.33 6.84
CA VAL A 151 8.38 0.89 6.74
C VAL A 151 8.01 0.49 5.30
N ASP A 152 8.44 -0.70 4.90
CA ASP A 152 8.13 -1.24 3.56
C ASP A 152 6.62 -1.43 3.37
N VAL A 153 6.02 -0.77 2.38
CA VAL A 153 4.58 -0.88 2.08
C VAL A 153 4.18 -2.28 1.63
N TYR A 154 5.13 -3.07 1.13
CA TYR A 154 4.92 -4.48 0.81
C TYR A 154 5.23 -5.42 1.99
N ASN A 155 5.40 -4.91 3.22
CA ASN A 155 5.41 -5.72 4.42
C ASN A 155 4.04 -6.41 4.58
N PRO A 156 3.97 -7.71 4.92
CA PRO A 156 2.71 -8.44 5.07
C PRO A 156 1.69 -7.77 6.00
N LYS A 157 2.15 -7.17 7.11
CA LYS A 157 1.27 -6.43 8.03
C LYS A 157 0.70 -5.15 7.38
N THR A 158 1.51 -4.42 6.60
CA THR A 158 1.05 -3.23 5.87
C THR A 158 0.03 -3.59 4.81
N ILE A 159 0.30 -4.65 4.04
CA ILE A 159 -0.63 -5.17 3.01
C ILE A 159 -1.98 -5.51 3.64
N GLN A 160 -1.97 -6.25 4.75
CA GLN A 160 -3.21 -6.62 5.45
C GLN A 160 -3.95 -5.39 5.99
N ALA A 161 -3.26 -4.46 6.63
CA ALA A 161 -3.88 -3.25 7.18
C ALA A 161 -4.44 -2.33 6.08
N SER A 162 -3.85 -2.32 4.89
CA SER A 162 -4.33 -1.53 3.74
C SER A 162 -5.62 -2.07 3.12
N GLN A 163 -6.01 -3.32 3.40
CA GLN A 163 -7.24 -3.95 2.89
C GLN A 163 -7.43 -3.77 1.39
N GLY A 164 -6.36 -3.91 0.61
CA GLY A 164 -6.38 -3.80 -0.86
C GLY A 164 -6.16 -2.39 -1.41
N ALA A 165 -6.27 -1.33 -0.61
CA ALA A 165 -6.05 0.04 -1.09
C ALA A 165 -4.66 0.25 -1.72
N LEU A 166 -3.65 -0.51 -1.29
CA LEU A 166 -2.31 -0.49 -1.86
C LEU A 166 -2.29 -0.77 -3.37
N PHE A 167 -3.27 -1.47 -3.91
CA PHE A 167 -3.37 -1.76 -5.35
C PHE A 167 -3.88 -0.57 -6.18
N HIS A 168 -4.47 0.44 -5.54
CA HIS A 168 -5.21 1.52 -6.21
C HIS A 168 -4.56 2.89 -6.05
N ILE A 169 -3.68 3.08 -5.08
CA ILE A 169 -2.98 4.34 -4.85
C ILE A 169 -1.46 4.16 -5.00
N PRO A 170 -0.78 4.98 -5.82
CA PRO A 170 0.67 4.89 -5.97
C PRO A 170 1.38 5.36 -4.70
N VAL A 171 2.40 4.59 -4.28
CA VAL A 171 3.26 4.91 -3.15
C VAL A 171 4.71 4.95 -3.62
N TYR A 172 5.39 6.07 -3.37
CA TYR A 172 6.76 6.33 -3.83
C TYR A 172 7.70 6.55 -2.65
N TYR A 173 8.87 5.89 -2.69
CA TYR A 173 9.97 6.19 -1.77
C TYR A 173 10.91 7.18 -2.43
N CYS A 174 11.12 8.33 -1.79
CA CYS A 174 11.91 9.41 -2.35
C CYS A 174 12.61 10.24 -1.26
N ASP A 175 13.39 11.24 -1.70
CA ASP A 175 13.83 12.33 -0.85
C ASP A 175 12.65 13.32 -0.71
N LEU A 176 12.08 13.40 0.50
CA LEU A 176 10.91 14.25 0.76
C LEU A 176 11.21 15.73 0.62
N TYR A 177 12.42 16.18 0.97
CA TYR A 177 12.82 17.58 0.86
C TYR A 177 12.79 18.03 -0.59
N GLN A 178 13.36 17.22 -1.49
CA GLN A 178 13.34 17.51 -2.93
C GLN A 178 11.91 17.43 -3.49
N MET A 179 11.12 16.48 -3.04
CA MET A 179 9.75 16.30 -3.53
C MET A 179 8.83 17.43 -3.08
N VAL A 180 8.84 17.81 -1.82
CA VAL A 180 8.11 18.98 -1.28
C VAL A 180 8.52 20.26 -2.02
N SER A 181 9.81 20.51 -2.14
CA SER A 181 10.33 21.66 -2.91
C SER A 181 9.83 21.67 -4.36
N SER A 182 9.78 20.50 -5.02
CA SER A 182 9.28 20.38 -6.39
C SER A 182 7.80 20.72 -6.51
N TYR A 183 6.96 20.28 -5.58
CA TYR A 183 5.53 20.58 -5.56
C TYR A 183 5.25 22.04 -5.24
N ARG A 184 6.02 22.65 -4.33
CA ARG A 184 5.91 24.09 -4.03
C ARG A 184 6.26 24.98 -5.21
N LYS A 185 7.27 24.60 -6.01
CA LYS A 185 7.60 25.31 -7.26
C LYS A 185 6.44 25.31 -8.26
N ASP A 186 5.56 24.33 -8.18
CA ASP A 186 4.34 24.26 -8.99
C ASP A 186 3.13 24.93 -8.29
N ASN A 187 3.36 25.77 -7.29
CA ASN A 187 2.36 26.48 -6.50
C ASN A 187 1.39 25.57 -5.71
N MET A 188 1.80 24.35 -5.38
CA MET A 188 1.04 23.51 -4.45
C MET A 188 1.28 23.98 -3.03
N LYS A 189 0.20 24.20 -2.27
CA LYS A 189 0.30 24.53 -0.85
C LYS A 189 0.55 23.28 -0.03
N ILE A 190 1.57 23.30 0.83
CA ILE A 190 2.01 22.18 1.65
C ILE A 190 1.76 22.48 3.13
N PHE A 191 1.09 21.56 3.80
CA PHE A 191 0.73 21.64 5.21
C PHE A 191 1.51 20.62 6.03
N ALA A 192 2.12 21.04 7.14
CA ALA A 192 2.75 20.14 8.11
C ALA A 192 1.82 19.90 9.29
N THR A 193 1.59 18.63 9.66
CA THR A 193 0.85 18.29 10.88
C THR A 193 1.79 18.33 12.09
N ALA A 194 1.92 19.48 12.73
CA ALA A 194 2.86 19.68 13.82
C ALA A 194 2.25 20.54 14.94
N LEU A 195 2.60 20.21 16.18
CA LEU A 195 2.28 21.05 17.35
C LEU A 195 3.31 22.17 17.47
N HIS A 196 3.13 23.23 16.70
CA HIS A 196 3.98 24.39 16.71
C HIS A 196 3.20 25.60 17.24
N GLN A 197 3.89 26.61 17.84
CA GLN A 197 3.24 27.80 18.39
C GLN A 197 2.37 28.56 17.37
N LYS A 198 2.76 28.51 16.08
CA LYS A 198 2.04 29.16 14.97
C LYS A 198 1.09 28.23 14.22
N SER A 199 0.80 27.04 14.74
CA SER A 199 -0.09 26.08 14.04
C SER A 199 -1.52 26.56 14.07
N ILE A 200 -2.17 26.52 12.90
CA ILE A 200 -3.60 26.83 12.71
C ILE A 200 -4.42 25.62 13.09
N PHE A 201 -5.56 25.80 13.71
CA PHE A 201 -6.49 24.69 13.95
C PHE A 201 -7.05 24.16 12.64
N LEU A 202 -7.15 22.85 12.53
CA LEU A 202 -7.58 22.17 11.30
C LEU A 202 -8.91 22.67 10.75
N GLN A 203 -9.86 23.02 11.64
CA GLN A 203 -11.17 23.57 11.25
C GLN A 203 -11.10 24.97 10.66
N ASP A 204 -10.00 25.71 10.88
CA ASP A 204 -9.81 27.11 10.42
C ASP A 204 -8.97 27.19 9.13
N VAL A 205 -8.52 26.03 8.62
CA VAL A 205 -7.68 25.97 7.43
C VAL A 205 -8.47 26.30 6.17
N SER A 206 -7.93 27.23 5.34
CA SER A 206 -8.43 27.43 3.99
C SER A 206 -7.84 26.39 3.06
N ILE A 207 -8.66 25.42 2.63
CA ILE A 207 -8.23 24.25 1.86
C ILE A 207 -8.25 24.55 0.36
N PRO A 208 -7.09 24.53 -0.34
CA PRO A 208 -7.04 24.70 -1.79
C PRO A 208 -7.39 23.41 -2.55
N ASP A 209 -7.64 23.53 -3.86
CA ASP A 209 -7.89 22.37 -4.72
C ASP A 209 -6.66 21.48 -4.90
N CYS A 210 -5.45 22.07 -4.81
CA CYS A 210 -4.18 21.37 -4.91
C CYS A 210 -3.41 21.54 -3.60
N TYR A 211 -3.13 20.42 -2.95
CA TYR A 211 -2.47 20.43 -1.64
C TYR A 211 -1.63 19.18 -1.38
N GLY A 212 -0.64 19.36 -0.50
CA GLY A 212 0.10 18.30 0.14
C GLY A 212 0.02 18.37 1.65
N ILE A 213 -0.08 17.24 2.33
CA ILE A 213 -0.07 17.16 3.79
C ILE A 213 1.09 16.27 4.23
N VAL A 214 1.92 16.78 5.14
CA VAL A 214 3.05 16.04 5.73
C VAL A 214 2.62 15.45 7.07
N PHE A 215 2.88 14.17 7.25
CA PHE A 215 2.71 13.43 8.52
C PHE A 215 4.05 12.87 8.96
N GLY A 216 4.37 12.99 10.24
CA GLY A 216 5.64 12.56 10.79
C GLY A 216 5.59 11.26 11.56
N ASN A 217 6.77 10.84 12.02
CA ASN A 217 6.99 9.67 12.85
C ASN A 217 6.17 9.71 14.14
N GLU A 218 5.77 8.54 14.64
CA GLU A 218 4.93 8.36 15.82
C GLU A 218 5.55 8.91 17.12
N GLY A 219 6.87 8.94 17.21
CA GLY A 219 7.61 9.40 18.39
C GLY A 219 8.25 10.77 18.24
N SER A 220 8.97 11.00 17.11
CA SER A 220 9.73 12.24 16.87
C SER A 220 8.96 13.32 16.09
N GLY A 221 7.82 12.98 15.49
CA GLY A 221 7.07 13.91 14.64
C GLY A 221 7.72 14.10 13.26
N ILE A 222 7.54 15.26 12.68
CA ILE A 222 8.14 15.68 11.40
C ILE A 222 9.49 16.34 11.68
N HIS A 223 10.51 16.07 10.86
CA HIS A 223 11.80 16.73 10.97
C HIS A 223 11.67 18.24 10.78
N GLN A 224 12.37 19.01 11.61
CA GLN A 224 12.25 20.48 11.66
C GLN A 224 12.53 21.13 10.31
N GLU A 225 13.57 20.67 9.59
CA GLU A 225 13.91 21.20 8.28
C GLU A 225 12.83 20.94 7.22
N LEU A 226 12.03 19.87 7.39
CA LEU A 226 10.89 19.58 6.49
C LEU A 226 9.70 20.49 6.84
N ILE A 227 9.46 20.75 8.13
CA ILE A 227 8.44 21.72 8.60
C ILE A 227 8.73 23.11 8.01
N GLU A 228 9.99 23.56 8.01
CA GLU A 228 10.41 24.86 7.48
C GLU A 228 10.17 24.99 5.96
N GLN A 229 10.10 23.89 5.24
CA GLN A 229 9.72 23.87 3.83
C GLN A 229 8.21 23.88 3.59
N CYS A 230 7.38 23.70 4.61
CA CYS A 230 5.93 23.75 4.47
C CYS A 230 5.43 25.20 4.52
N ASP A 231 4.25 25.44 3.94
CA ASP A 231 3.65 26.79 3.90
C ASP A 231 2.91 27.11 5.19
N GLU A 232 2.28 26.12 5.82
CA GLU A 232 1.55 26.26 7.06
C GLU A 232 1.69 25.01 7.94
N CYS A 233 1.69 25.22 9.25
CA CYS A 233 1.53 24.16 10.22
C CYS A 233 0.07 24.07 10.66
N ILE A 234 -0.48 22.85 10.70
CA ILE A 234 -1.86 22.58 11.12
C ILE A 234 -1.87 21.63 12.32
N LYS A 235 -2.87 21.80 13.19
CA LYS A 235 -3.08 20.95 14.37
C LYS A 235 -4.55 20.60 14.53
N ILE A 236 -4.80 19.41 15.03
CA ILE A 236 -6.12 18.95 15.42
C ILE A 236 -6.40 19.49 16.84
N GLU A 237 -7.57 20.09 17.05
CA GLU A 237 -7.98 20.51 18.38
C GLU A 237 -8.26 19.30 19.28
N MET A 238 -7.69 19.30 20.47
CA MET A 238 -7.81 18.20 21.43
C MET A 238 -8.14 18.75 22.82
N ALA A 239 -9.01 18.05 23.54
CA ALA A 239 -9.49 18.50 24.85
C ALA A 239 -8.50 18.20 25.99
N THR A 240 -7.77 17.08 25.93
CA THR A 240 -6.99 16.59 27.08
C THR A 240 -5.61 16.03 26.72
N PHE A 241 -5.45 15.32 25.62
CA PHE A 241 -4.19 14.72 25.18
C PHE A 241 -3.42 15.63 24.23
N GLU A 242 -2.08 15.50 24.20
CA GLU A 242 -1.23 16.33 23.35
C GLU A 242 -1.04 15.75 21.95
N SER A 243 -1.30 14.45 21.75
CA SER A 243 -1.10 13.80 20.45
C SER A 243 -2.11 12.68 20.20
N LEU A 244 -2.31 12.37 18.91
CA LEU A 244 -3.07 11.21 18.40
C LEU A 244 -2.13 10.24 17.72
N ASN A 245 -2.56 8.98 17.63
CA ASN A 245 -1.94 8.03 16.70
C ASN A 245 -1.88 8.64 15.29
N VAL A 246 -0.75 8.50 14.60
CA VAL A 246 -0.50 9.17 13.32
C VAL A 246 -1.52 8.76 12.23
N ALA A 247 -1.96 7.51 12.19
CA ALA A 247 -2.97 7.07 11.21
C ALA A 247 -4.35 7.68 11.50
N ILE A 248 -4.69 7.89 12.77
CA ILE A 248 -5.92 8.57 13.17
C ILE A 248 -5.83 10.06 12.82
N ALA A 249 -4.73 10.73 13.15
CA ALA A 249 -4.50 12.13 12.77
C ALA A 249 -4.57 12.32 11.26
N ALA A 250 -3.91 11.44 10.50
CA ALA A 250 -3.96 11.45 9.04
C ALA A 250 -5.39 11.26 8.50
N SER A 251 -6.17 10.37 9.11
CA SER A 251 -7.56 10.13 8.72
C SER A 251 -8.44 11.37 8.93
N ILE A 252 -8.32 12.04 10.07
CA ILE A 252 -9.05 13.26 10.38
C ILE A 252 -8.65 14.38 9.40
N CYS A 253 -7.36 14.60 9.19
CA CYS A 253 -6.87 15.63 8.25
C CYS A 253 -7.38 15.37 6.84
N MET A 254 -7.20 14.15 6.30
CA MET A 254 -7.62 13.82 4.93
C MET A 254 -9.13 13.92 4.75
N TYR A 255 -9.94 13.50 5.75
CA TYR A 255 -11.40 13.67 5.74
C TYR A 255 -11.77 15.16 5.67
N THR A 256 -11.18 15.98 6.56
CA THR A 256 -11.43 17.42 6.60
C THR A 256 -11.07 18.09 5.29
N PHE A 257 -9.89 17.82 4.74
CA PHE A 257 -9.42 18.37 3.47
C PHE A 257 -10.27 17.95 2.26
N GLN A 258 -10.89 16.77 2.32
CA GLN A 258 -11.75 16.31 1.23
C GLN A 258 -13.16 16.89 1.29
N TYR A 259 -13.74 17.07 2.49
CA TYR A 259 -15.18 17.33 2.64
C TYR A 259 -15.53 18.66 3.28
N GLN A 260 -14.58 19.33 3.95
CA GLN A 260 -14.82 20.67 4.48
C GLN A 260 -14.81 21.68 3.32
N LYS A 261 -15.97 21.83 2.69
CA LYS A 261 -16.19 22.93 1.74
C LYS A 261 -16.50 24.20 2.53
N ARG A 262 -15.76 25.24 2.24
CA ARG A 262 -16.14 26.61 2.62
C ARG A 262 -16.76 27.33 1.45
#